data_173eb76658c0c8f13a4ee6a92e625413
#
_entry.id   173eb76658c0c8f13a4ee6a92e625413
#
_cell.length_a   1.000
_cell.length_b   1.000
_cell.length_c   1.000
_cell.angle_alpha   90.00
_cell.angle_beta   90.00
_cell.angle_gamma   90.00
#
_symmetry.space_group_name_H-M   'P 1'
#
loop_
_entity.id
_entity.type
_entity.pdbx_description
1 polymer ?
#
loop_
_entity_poly.entity_id
_entity_poly.type
_entity_poly.pdbx_seq_one_letter_code
_entity_poly.pdbx_strand_id
1 'polypeptide(L)'
;EKKVYNAELKLGELTNTLDPEGVIIEKQKVPKLDTNIINNVLDSFLGETFQIPPMFSAKKIKGQRLYSLARQNIEVEREPIKIIIDDINLMDFRNNIISFSVKCSKGTYIRVLGKDIAEKLNTVGSLISLKRTDVGSFSINDSIKIESLENEWKSSGI
;
A
#
# COMPACT_ATOMS: atom_id res chain seq x y z
N GLU A 1 -16.49 4.23 -2.09
CA GLU A 1 -15.96 3.85 -3.39
C GLU A 1 -14.80 2.87 -3.18
N LYS A 2 -14.87 1.69 -3.79
CA LYS A 2 -13.83 0.67 -3.70
C LYS A 2 -12.67 0.99 -4.62
N LYS A 3 -11.48 0.56 -4.23
CA LYS A 3 -10.24 0.72 -5.01
C LYS A 3 -9.52 -0.60 -5.08
N VAL A 4 -8.87 -0.85 -6.23
CA VAL A 4 -8.02 -2.02 -6.43
C VAL A 4 -6.58 -1.57 -6.62
N TYR A 5 -5.67 -2.29 -5.99
CA TYR A 5 -4.24 -2.04 -6.04
C TYR A 5 -3.48 -3.32 -6.35
N ASN A 6 -2.42 -3.20 -7.12
CA ASN A 6 -1.35 -4.18 -7.21
C ASN A 6 -0.15 -3.63 -6.46
N ALA A 7 0.43 -4.43 -5.58
CA ALA A 7 1.54 -4.04 -4.73
C ALA A 7 2.63 -5.12 -4.69
N GLU A 8 3.86 -4.68 -4.48
CA GLU A 8 4.99 -5.56 -4.19
C GLU A 8 5.56 -5.20 -2.82
N LEU A 9 5.61 -6.19 -1.95
CA LEU A 9 6.12 -6.10 -0.59
C LEU A 9 7.47 -6.81 -0.51
N LYS A 10 8.53 -6.06 -0.21
CA LYS A 10 9.85 -6.63 0.09
C LYS A 10 9.94 -6.96 1.57
N LEU A 11 10.18 -8.22 1.89
CA LEU A 11 10.39 -8.71 3.24
C LEU A 11 11.84 -8.53 3.68
N GLY A 12 12.05 -8.38 5.00
CA GLY A 12 13.34 -8.30 5.63
C GLY A 12 13.88 -6.88 5.86
N GLU A 13 13.27 -5.86 5.26
CA GLU A 13 13.67 -4.45 5.40
C GLU A 13 12.46 -3.56 5.62
N LEU A 14 12.52 -2.70 6.64
CA LEU A 14 11.51 -1.70 6.96
C LEU A 14 12.06 -0.30 6.71
N THR A 15 11.35 0.49 5.91
CA THR A 15 11.66 1.92 5.76
C THR A 15 10.75 2.78 6.64
N ASN A 16 11.20 3.95 7.00
CA ASN A 16 10.42 4.88 7.85
C ASN A 16 9.14 5.39 7.17
N THR A 17 9.09 5.40 5.83
CA THR A 17 7.92 5.79 5.04
C THR A 17 7.07 4.61 4.60
N LEU A 18 7.50 3.36 4.84
CA LEU A 18 6.88 2.11 4.40
C LEU A 18 6.87 1.92 2.88
N ASP A 19 7.72 2.64 2.16
CA ASP A 19 7.87 2.65 0.70
C ASP A 19 9.32 2.99 0.30
N PRO A 20 9.68 3.01 -1.01
CA PRO A 20 11.05 3.26 -1.45
C PRO A 20 11.57 4.68 -1.21
N GLU A 21 10.71 5.65 -0.92
CA GLU A 21 11.12 7.04 -0.68
C GLU A 21 11.81 7.24 0.66
N GLY A 22 11.62 6.30 1.59
CA GLY A 22 12.20 6.35 2.92
C GLY A 22 13.59 5.73 3.02
N VAL A 23 14.14 5.79 4.23
CA VAL A 23 15.39 5.14 4.58
C VAL A 23 15.11 3.88 5.39
N ILE A 24 15.96 2.85 5.26
CA ILE A 24 15.84 1.62 6.02
C ILE A 24 16.14 1.93 7.50
N ILE A 25 15.18 1.62 8.38
CA ILE A 25 15.29 1.80 9.83
C ILE A 25 15.40 0.49 10.59
N GLU A 26 15.03 -0.64 9.98
CA GLU A 26 15.07 -1.96 10.60
C GLU A 26 15.31 -3.04 9.55
N LYS A 27 16.09 -4.06 9.93
CA LYS A 27 16.28 -5.30 9.16
C LYS A 27 16.01 -6.50 10.04
N GLN A 28 15.29 -7.47 9.51
CA GLN A 28 15.03 -8.75 10.15
C GLN A 28 15.23 -9.90 9.17
N LYS A 29 15.62 -11.06 9.71
CA LYS A 29 15.67 -12.28 8.94
C LYS A 29 14.25 -12.63 8.43
N VAL A 30 14.16 -13.05 7.19
CA VAL A 30 12.95 -13.63 6.63
C VAL A 30 12.90 -15.10 6.94
N PRO A 31 11.86 -15.61 7.62
CA PRO A 31 11.72 -17.03 7.88
C PRO A 31 11.49 -17.80 6.56
N LYS A 32 11.58 -19.13 6.62
CA LYS A 32 11.23 -19.96 5.47
C LYS A 32 9.72 -19.87 5.23
N LEU A 33 9.33 -19.39 4.07
CA LEU A 33 7.95 -19.18 3.65
C LEU A 33 7.62 -20.02 2.42
N ASP A 34 6.37 -20.42 2.32
CA ASP A 34 5.76 -20.98 1.12
C ASP A 34 4.46 -20.24 0.77
N THR A 35 3.88 -20.55 -0.38
CA THR A 35 2.66 -19.91 -0.84
C THR A 35 1.46 -20.19 0.07
N ASN A 36 1.40 -21.32 0.75
CA ASN A 36 0.31 -21.65 1.69
C ASN A 36 0.36 -20.77 2.93
N ILE A 37 1.54 -20.58 3.51
CA ILE A 37 1.75 -19.68 4.66
C ILE A 37 1.36 -18.26 4.29
N ILE A 38 1.81 -17.78 3.13
CA ILE A 38 1.51 -16.42 2.66
C ILE A 38 0.01 -16.26 2.42
N ASN A 39 -0.64 -17.19 1.72
CA ASN A 39 -2.08 -17.14 1.46
C ASN A 39 -2.89 -17.13 2.76
N ASN A 40 -2.53 -17.94 3.76
CA ASN A 40 -3.20 -17.93 5.05
C ASN A 40 -3.09 -16.58 5.75
N VAL A 41 -1.93 -15.92 5.68
CA VAL A 41 -1.75 -14.58 6.23
C VAL A 41 -2.57 -13.56 5.46
N LEU A 42 -2.55 -13.57 4.13
CA LEU A 42 -3.37 -12.67 3.30
C LEU A 42 -4.86 -12.81 3.62
N ASP A 43 -5.37 -14.04 3.66
CA ASP A 43 -6.78 -14.34 3.97
C ASP A 43 -7.20 -13.83 5.35
N SER A 44 -6.27 -13.76 6.29
CA SER A 44 -6.54 -13.24 7.64
C SER A 44 -6.86 -11.73 7.67
N PHE A 45 -6.62 -11.00 6.58
CA PHE A 45 -6.95 -9.58 6.46
C PHE A 45 -8.31 -9.34 5.82
N LEU A 46 -8.99 -10.36 5.30
CA LEU A 46 -10.31 -10.21 4.68
C LEU A 46 -11.34 -9.70 5.69
N GLY A 47 -12.22 -8.83 5.21
CA GLY A 47 -13.31 -8.27 5.99
C GLY A 47 -12.96 -6.92 6.62
N GLU A 48 -13.64 -6.64 7.73
CA GLU A 48 -13.52 -5.38 8.47
C GLU A 48 -12.37 -5.41 9.46
N THR A 49 -11.52 -4.41 9.43
CA THR A 49 -10.39 -4.26 10.35
C THR A 49 -10.06 -2.78 10.60
N PHE A 50 -9.06 -2.52 11.42
CA PHE A 50 -8.61 -1.17 11.75
C PHE A 50 -7.15 -0.99 11.37
N GLN A 51 -6.81 0.22 10.88
CA GLN A 51 -5.45 0.63 10.63
C GLN A 51 -5.12 1.91 11.37
N ILE A 52 -3.90 2.03 11.86
CA ILE A 52 -3.33 3.30 12.31
C ILE A 52 -2.71 3.99 11.08
N PRO A 53 -3.20 5.18 10.68
CA PRO A 53 -2.65 5.90 9.54
C PRO A 53 -1.15 6.15 9.72
N PRO A 54 -0.32 6.05 8.65
CA PRO A 54 1.10 6.33 8.77
C PRO A 54 1.34 7.83 9.00
N MET A 55 2.45 8.17 9.67
CA MET A 55 2.84 9.58 9.85
C MET A 55 3.08 10.28 8.51
N PHE A 56 3.70 9.60 7.55
CA PHE A 56 3.88 10.12 6.18
C PHE A 56 2.60 9.97 5.37
N SER A 57 1.56 10.76 5.72
CA SER A 57 0.27 10.79 5.03
C SER A 57 -0.29 12.21 4.94
N ALA A 58 -1.24 12.41 4.03
CA ALA A 58 -1.93 13.68 3.85
C ALA A 58 -3.04 13.94 4.90
N LYS A 59 -3.32 12.97 5.79
CA LYS A 59 -4.31 13.13 6.85
C LYS A 59 -3.95 14.29 7.75
N LYS A 60 -4.94 15.08 8.14
CA LYS A 60 -4.78 16.22 9.04
C LYS A 60 -5.18 15.85 10.47
N ILE A 61 -4.39 16.30 11.44
CA ILE A 61 -4.73 16.28 12.86
C ILE A 61 -4.54 17.72 13.38
N LYS A 62 -5.57 18.26 14.04
CA LYS A 62 -5.56 19.66 14.52
C LYS A 62 -5.14 20.69 13.46
N GLY A 63 -5.61 20.47 12.21
CA GLY A 63 -5.35 21.36 11.09
C GLY A 63 -3.99 21.18 10.39
N GLN A 64 -3.07 20.41 10.95
CA GLN A 64 -1.76 20.13 10.37
C GLN A 64 -1.73 18.77 9.67
N ARG A 65 -1.05 18.69 8.53
CA ARG A 65 -0.86 17.42 7.82
C ARG A 65 0.17 16.55 8.56
N LEU A 66 -0.12 15.27 8.74
CA LEU A 66 0.80 14.31 9.36
C LEU A 66 2.16 14.28 8.66
N TYR A 67 2.16 14.37 7.34
CA TYR A 67 3.38 14.45 6.54
C TYR A 67 4.31 15.62 6.93
N SER A 68 3.74 16.79 7.22
CA SER A 68 4.52 17.96 7.65
C SER A 68 5.12 17.78 9.05
N LEU A 69 4.39 17.12 9.94
CA LEU A 69 4.89 16.78 11.28
C LEU A 69 5.99 15.71 11.22
N ALA A 70 5.78 14.68 10.39
CA ALA A 70 6.79 13.63 10.19
C ALA A 70 8.12 14.15 9.67
N ARG A 71 8.11 15.14 8.77
CA ARG A 71 9.34 15.82 8.29
C ARG A 71 10.09 16.59 9.38
N GLN A 72 9.40 17.01 10.42
CA GLN A 72 9.98 17.68 11.59
C GLN A 72 10.36 16.68 12.70
N ASN A 73 10.30 15.37 12.43
CA ASN A 73 10.46 14.28 13.40
C ASN A 73 9.49 14.38 14.59
N ILE A 74 8.32 14.98 14.38
CA ILE A 74 7.25 15.06 15.36
C ILE A 74 6.30 13.88 15.13
N GLU A 75 6.23 12.96 16.08
CA GLU A 75 5.25 11.89 16.10
C GLU A 75 4.06 12.30 16.94
N VAL A 76 2.84 12.04 16.41
CA VAL A 76 1.58 12.30 17.11
C VAL A 76 0.75 11.04 17.19
N GLU A 77 -0.03 10.92 18.25
CA GLU A 77 -1.01 9.85 18.38
C GLU A 77 -2.07 9.95 17.28
N ARG A 78 -2.42 8.81 16.69
CA ARG A 78 -3.36 8.72 15.58
C ARG A 78 -4.46 7.73 15.91
N GLU A 79 -5.69 8.16 15.71
CA GLU A 79 -6.85 7.30 15.88
C GLU A 79 -6.87 6.21 14.81
N PRO A 80 -7.15 4.96 15.21
CA PRO A 80 -7.38 3.89 14.25
C PRO A 80 -8.54 4.24 13.31
N ILE A 81 -8.39 3.94 12.04
CA ILE A 81 -9.45 4.07 11.04
C ILE A 81 -9.96 2.70 10.64
N LYS A 82 -11.27 2.59 10.50
CA LYS A 82 -11.93 1.39 10.01
C LYS A 82 -11.72 1.26 8.51
N ILE A 83 -11.29 0.08 8.07
CA ILE A 83 -11.14 -0.29 6.67
C ILE A 83 -11.83 -1.62 6.39
N ILE A 84 -12.09 -1.88 5.11
CA ILE A 84 -12.65 -3.16 4.65
C ILE A 84 -11.77 -3.67 3.52
N ILE A 85 -11.30 -4.89 3.65
CA ILE A 85 -10.61 -5.63 2.60
C ILE A 85 -11.64 -6.62 2.00
N ASP A 86 -12.08 -6.35 0.78
CA ASP A 86 -13.07 -7.20 0.11
C ASP A 86 -12.44 -8.43 -0.53
N ASP A 87 -11.22 -8.27 -1.03
CA ASP A 87 -10.47 -9.31 -1.70
C ASP A 87 -8.97 -9.04 -1.60
N ILE A 88 -8.17 -10.09 -1.47
CA ILE A 88 -6.71 -10.01 -1.44
C ILE A 88 -6.13 -11.32 -1.98
N ASN A 89 -5.27 -11.23 -2.99
CA ASN A 89 -4.77 -12.39 -3.71
C ASN A 89 -3.25 -12.32 -3.89
N LEU A 90 -2.58 -13.43 -3.59
CA LEU A 90 -1.18 -13.61 -3.96
C LEU A 90 -1.05 -13.74 -5.48
N MET A 91 -0.20 -12.92 -6.08
CA MET A 91 0.11 -12.96 -7.52
C MET A 91 1.41 -13.70 -7.78
N ASP A 92 2.44 -13.46 -6.94
CA ASP A 92 3.76 -14.08 -7.06
C ASP A 92 4.53 -13.98 -5.74
N PHE A 93 5.44 -14.93 -5.51
CA PHE A 93 6.40 -14.89 -4.40
C PHE A 93 7.75 -15.41 -4.86
N ARG A 94 8.74 -14.54 -4.89
CA ARG A 94 10.16 -14.87 -5.19
C ARG A 94 11.10 -13.85 -4.57
N ASN A 95 12.31 -14.28 -4.21
CA ASN A 95 13.36 -13.39 -3.69
C ASN A 95 12.91 -12.53 -2.51
N ASN A 96 12.10 -13.09 -1.61
CA ASN A 96 11.50 -12.36 -0.47
C ASN A 96 10.60 -11.18 -0.89
N ILE A 97 10.09 -11.18 -2.11
CA ILE A 97 9.12 -10.20 -2.61
C ILE A 97 7.78 -10.90 -2.80
N ILE A 98 6.76 -10.39 -2.13
CA ILE A 98 5.37 -10.80 -2.27
C ILE A 98 4.67 -9.81 -3.19
N SER A 99 4.20 -10.28 -4.34
CA SER A 99 3.32 -9.52 -5.24
C SER A 99 1.88 -9.91 -4.96
N PHE A 100 1.02 -8.94 -4.68
CA PHE A 100 -0.40 -9.20 -4.37
C PHE A 100 -1.32 -8.13 -4.95
N SER A 101 -2.56 -8.51 -5.19
CA SER A 101 -3.64 -7.60 -5.51
C SER A 101 -4.57 -7.46 -4.31
N VAL A 102 -5.15 -6.29 -4.11
CA VAL A 102 -6.09 -6.03 -3.01
C VAL A 102 -7.22 -5.11 -3.46
N LYS A 103 -8.45 -5.49 -3.15
CA LYS A 103 -9.65 -4.66 -3.29
C LYS A 103 -10.10 -4.20 -1.91
N CYS A 104 -10.21 -2.89 -1.72
CA CYS A 104 -10.45 -2.34 -0.40
C CYS A 104 -11.29 -1.05 -0.43
N SER A 105 -11.77 -0.66 0.75
CA SER A 105 -12.48 0.58 0.98
C SER A 105 -11.58 1.81 0.79
N LYS A 106 -12.19 2.96 0.52
CA LYS A 106 -11.46 4.24 0.50
C LYS A 106 -10.74 4.48 1.83
N GLY A 107 -9.61 5.16 1.78
CA GLY A 107 -8.83 5.50 2.97
C GLY A 107 -7.92 4.37 3.47
N THR A 108 -7.95 3.19 2.86
CA THR A 108 -7.01 2.11 3.18
C THR A 108 -5.59 2.49 2.76
N TYR A 109 -4.65 2.37 3.68
CA TYR A 109 -3.22 2.57 3.45
C TYR A 109 -2.56 1.24 3.10
N ILE A 110 -2.27 1.02 1.83
CA ILE A 110 -1.66 -0.24 1.36
C ILE A 110 -0.23 -0.40 1.92
N ARG A 111 0.48 0.69 2.18
CA ARG A 111 1.80 0.67 2.86
C ARG A 111 1.70 0.08 4.27
N VAL A 112 0.67 0.44 5.02
CA VAL A 112 0.41 -0.12 6.35
C VAL A 112 0.01 -1.58 6.25
N LEU A 113 -0.85 -1.94 5.30
CA LEU A 113 -1.23 -3.32 5.04
C LEU A 113 0.01 -4.19 4.74
N GLY A 114 0.92 -3.70 3.90
CA GLY A 114 2.18 -4.41 3.60
C GLY A 114 3.04 -4.64 4.85
N LYS A 115 3.20 -3.62 5.69
CA LYS A 115 3.90 -3.74 6.99
C LYS A 115 3.23 -4.79 7.87
N ASP A 116 1.91 -4.76 8.02
CA ASP A 116 1.15 -5.67 8.87
C ASP A 116 1.21 -7.13 8.35
N ILE A 117 1.23 -7.32 7.02
CA ILE A 117 1.45 -8.64 6.39
C ILE A 117 2.83 -9.17 6.79
N ALA A 118 3.89 -8.37 6.66
CA ALA A 118 5.25 -8.76 7.03
C ALA A 118 5.35 -9.14 8.52
N GLU A 119 4.72 -8.37 9.40
CA GLU A 119 4.68 -8.66 10.85
C GLU A 119 4.00 -9.99 11.15
N LYS A 120 2.89 -10.31 10.49
CA LYS A 120 2.22 -11.62 10.62
C LYS A 120 3.04 -12.77 10.05
N LEU A 121 3.97 -12.49 9.16
CA LEU A 121 4.95 -13.45 8.64
C LEU A 121 6.23 -13.54 9.51
N ASN A 122 6.22 -12.91 10.70
CA ASN A 122 7.34 -12.87 11.66
C ASN A 122 8.63 -12.24 11.09
N THR A 123 8.47 -11.18 10.34
CA THR A 123 9.58 -10.36 9.83
C THR A 123 9.13 -8.90 9.71
N VAL A 124 9.92 -8.05 9.09
CA VAL A 124 9.55 -6.69 8.70
C VAL A 124 9.44 -6.58 7.19
N GLY A 125 8.80 -5.55 6.67
CA GLY A 125 8.70 -5.33 5.25
C GLY A 125 8.18 -3.94 4.90
N SER A 126 8.49 -3.50 3.69
CA SER A 126 7.99 -2.26 3.10
C SER A 126 7.63 -2.48 1.64
N LEU A 127 6.67 -1.71 1.14
CA LEU A 127 6.34 -1.75 -0.28
C LEU A 127 7.51 -1.24 -1.13
N ILE A 128 7.74 -1.89 -2.25
CA ILE A 128 8.68 -1.44 -3.30
C ILE A 128 7.96 -1.01 -4.57
N SER A 129 6.68 -1.38 -4.71
CA SER A 129 5.83 -0.99 -5.83
C SER A 129 4.38 -0.90 -5.38
N LEU A 130 3.66 0.09 -5.88
CA LEU A 130 2.24 0.27 -5.63
C LEU A 130 1.58 0.90 -6.85
N LYS A 131 0.60 0.20 -7.43
CA LYS A 131 -0.18 0.68 -8.57
C LYS A 131 -1.66 0.55 -8.27
N ARG A 132 -2.38 1.66 -8.32
CA ARG A 132 -3.85 1.62 -8.26
C ARG A 132 -4.38 1.30 -9.65
N THR A 133 -5.13 0.22 -9.77
CA THR A 133 -5.66 -0.27 -11.04
C THR A 133 -7.11 0.12 -11.27
N ASP A 134 -7.89 0.28 -10.19
CA ASP A 134 -9.31 0.60 -10.32
C ASP A 134 -9.78 1.54 -9.19
N VAL A 135 -10.74 2.39 -9.53
CA VAL A 135 -11.46 3.27 -8.60
C VAL A 135 -12.96 3.21 -8.95
N GLY A 136 -13.76 2.57 -8.10
CA GLY A 136 -15.17 2.36 -8.40
C GLY A 136 -15.36 1.58 -9.69
N SER A 137 -16.00 2.17 -10.68
CA SER A 137 -16.21 1.61 -12.02
C SER A 137 -15.11 1.96 -13.04
N PHE A 138 -14.13 2.80 -12.67
CA PHE A 138 -13.06 3.20 -13.56
C PHE A 138 -11.86 2.25 -13.44
N SER A 139 -11.42 1.70 -14.59
CA SER A 139 -10.21 0.88 -14.68
C SER A 139 -9.04 1.67 -15.29
N ILE A 140 -7.82 1.32 -14.89
CA ILE A 140 -6.60 1.87 -15.52
C ILE A 140 -6.52 1.51 -17.00
N ASN A 141 -7.15 0.40 -17.40
CA ASN A 141 -7.19 -0.01 -18.81
C ASN A 141 -7.99 0.96 -19.69
N ASP A 142 -8.90 1.73 -19.09
CA ASP A 142 -9.69 2.77 -19.75
C ASP A 142 -9.00 4.14 -19.70
N SER A 143 -7.83 4.24 -19.07
CA SER A 143 -7.08 5.48 -18.93
C SER A 143 -6.24 5.79 -20.15
N ILE A 144 -6.12 7.07 -20.46
CA ILE A 144 -5.26 7.59 -21.53
C ILE A 144 -4.01 8.21 -20.88
N LYS A 145 -2.83 7.94 -21.44
CA LYS A 145 -1.60 8.62 -21.01
C LYS A 145 -1.67 10.10 -21.37
N ILE A 146 -1.15 10.96 -20.51
CA ILE A 146 -1.14 12.42 -20.71
C ILE A 146 -0.50 12.79 -22.06
N GLU A 147 0.61 12.14 -22.41
CA GLU A 147 1.31 12.35 -23.68
C GLU A 147 0.42 12.01 -24.89
N SER A 148 -0.39 10.95 -24.81
CA SER A 148 -1.35 10.57 -25.85
C SER A 148 -2.51 11.57 -25.94
N LEU A 149 -2.98 12.09 -24.81
CA LEU A 149 -4.05 13.09 -24.75
C LEU A 149 -3.63 14.39 -25.42
N GLU A 150 -2.40 14.86 -25.25
CA GLU A 150 -1.87 16.04 -25.92
C GLU A 150 -1.82 15.87 -27.45
N ASN A 151 -1.48 14.68 -27.92
CA ASN A 151 -1.45 14.37 -29.35
C ASN A 151 -2.85 14.32 -29.96
N GLU A 152 -3.83 13.71 -29.28
CA GLU A 152 -5.23 13.69 -29.71
C GLU A 152 -5.84 15.09 -29.71
N TRP A 153 -5.53 15.91 -28.71
CA TRP A 153 -5.98 17.30 -28.65
C TRP A 153 -5.45 18.15 -29.83
N LYS A 154 -4.17 18.03 -30.15
CA LYS A 154 -3.54 18.73 -31.28
C LYS A 154 -4.07 18.24 -32.63
N SER A 155 -4.42 16.95 -32.75
CA SER A 155 -4.96 16.38 -33.99
C SER A 155 -6.43 16.71 -34.23
N SER A 156 -7.21 17.05 -33.20
CA SER A 156 -8.62 17.42 -33.29
C SER A 156 -8.87 18.87 -33.73
N GLY A 157 -7.81 19.67 -33.93
CA GLY A 157 -7.92 21.00 -34.56
C GLY A 157 -8.69 22.05 -33.74
N ILE A 158 -8.79 21.87 -32.43
CA ILE A 158 -9.41 22.79 -31.48
C ILE A 158 -8.35 23.62 -30.78
#